data_1658201db60addfc1ed53183f5f7c3a5
#
_entry.id   1658201db60addfc1ed53183f5f7c3a5
#
_cell.length_a   1.000
_cell.length_b   1.000
_cell.length_c   1.000
_cell.angle_alpha   90.00
_cell.angle_beta   90.00
_cell.angle_gamma   90.00
#
_symmetry.space_group_name_H-M   'P 1'
#
loop_
_entity.id
_entity.type
_entity.pdbx_description
1 polymer ?
#
loop_
_entity_poly.entity_id
_entity_poly.type
_entity_poly.pdbx_seq_one_letter_code
_entity_poly.pdbx_strand_id
1 'polypeptide(L)'
;ELETNDVLRPHVLARVVTEVRRVRPAVLLGYDAHERYPHPDHLVVHRLGLAAYEAAADPMLLPEAGEPWAVDRLLAPVWTVRRIRALHEAASTLNAALPRRSSLISTASTSGSG
;
A
#
# COMPACT_ATOMS: atom_id res chain seq x y z
N GLU A 1 -1.97 -8.71 -11.64
CA GLU A 1 -0.63 -8.14 -11.81
C GLU A 1 -0.72 -6.90 -12.67
N LEU A 2 -0.49 -5.72 -12.08
CA LEU A 2 -0.52 -4.45 -12.77
C LEU A 2 0.78 -4.28 -13.55
N GLU A 3 0.72 -4.29 -14.87
CA GLU A 3 1.90 -3.97 -15.67
C GLU A 3 2.30 -2.51 -15.49
N THR A 4 3.60 -2.24 -15.44
CA THR A 4 4.16 -0.89 -15.25
C THR A 4 3.61 0.13 -16.24
N ASN A 5 3.27 -0.31 -17.46
CA ASN A 5 2.68 0.53 -18.48
C ASN A 5 1.22 0.91 -18.21
N ASP A 6 0.48 0.08 -17.47
CA ASP A 6 -0.94 0.32 -17.18
C ASP A 6 -1.16 1.42 -16.14
N VAL A 7 -0.22 1.59 -15.22
CA VAL A 7 -0.35 2.54 -14.12
C VAL A 7 0.05 3.95 -14.51
N LEU A 8 0.96 4.07 -15.46
CA LEU A 8 1.32 5.34 -16.06
C LEU A 8 0.36 5.73 -17.19
N ARG A 9 -0.71 4.98 -17.39
CA ARG A 9 -1.76 5.41 -18.33
C ARG A 9 -2.32 6.76 -17.87
N PRO A 10 -2.50 7.68 -18.82
CA PRO A 10 -2.94 9.04 -18.48
C PRO A 10 -4.19 9.10 -17.60
N HIS A 11 -5.12 8.16 -17.76
CA HIS A 11 -6.35 8.14 -16.97
C HIS A 11 -6.15 7.72 -15.50
N VAL A 12 -5.18 6.82 -15.21
CA VAL A 12 -4.87 6.41 -13.83
C VAL A 12 -4.19 7.55 -13.10
N LEU A 13 -3.19 8.15 -13.71
CA LEU A 13 -2.51 9.34 -13.17
C LEU A 13 -3.50 10.48 -12.94
N ALA A 14 -4.36 10.76 -13.91
CA ALA A 14 -5.38 11.80 -13.80
C ALA A 14 -6.32 11.60 -12.61
N ARG A 15 -6.74 10.37 -12.35
CA ARG A 15 -7.58 10.05 -11.18
C ARG A 15 -6.85 10.31 -9.86
N VAL A 16 -5.60 9.90 -9.75
CA VAL A 16 -4.80 10.14 -8.52
C VAL A 16 -4.55 11.62 -8.32
N VAL A 17 -4.17 12.35 -9.38
CA VAL A 17 -3.98 13.81 -9.32
C VAL A 17 -5.27 14.53 -8.92
N THR A 18 -6.42 14.12 -9.47
CA THR A 18 -7.72 14.66 -9.09
C THR A 18 -7.97 14.50 -7.58
N GLU A 19 -7.69 13.32 -7.03
CA GLU A 19 -7.85 13.08 -5.59
C GLU A 19 -6.87 13.90 -4.75
N VAL A 20 -5.61 14.00 -5.16
CA VAL A 20 -4.61 14.83 -4.47
C VAL A 20 -5.05 16.30 -4.45
N ARG A 21 -5.50 16.84 -5.58
CA ARG A 21 -5.99 18.21 -5.68
C ARG A 21 -7.29 18.44 -4.91
N ARG A 22 -8.16 17.43 -4.82
CA ARG A 22 -9.39 17.50 -4.04
C ARG A 22 -9.14 17.49 -2.53
N VAL A 23 -8.27 16.58 -2.06
CA VAL A 23 -7.97 16.40 -0.64
C VAL A 23 -7.03 17.48 -0.12
N ARG A 24 -6.12 17.97 -0.96
CA ARG A 24 -5.10 18.98 -0.63
C ARG A 24 -4.24 18.58 0.56
N PRO A 25 -3.61 17.39 0.54
CA PRO A 25 -2.85 16.89 1.66
C PRO A 25 -1.54 17.64 1.85
N ALA A 26 -1.09 17.80 3.09
CA ALA A 26 0.27 18.26 3.39
C ALA A 26 1.30 17.14 3.15
N VAL A 27 0.91 15.88 3.36
CA VAL A 27 1.78 14.72 3.23
C VAL A 27 1.13 13.67 2.34
N LEU A 28 1.90 13.15 1.39
CA LEU A 28 1.54 11.99 0.58
C LEU A 28 2.40 10.80 0.98
N LEU A 29 1.77 9.68 1.32
CA LEU A 29 2.46 8.43 1.61
C LEU A 29 2.46 7.54 0.36
N GLY A 30 3.64 7.20 -0.10
CA GLY A 30 3.85 6.26 -1.18
C GLY A 30 4.60 5.01 -0.73
N TYR A 31 5.11 4.26 -1.68
CA TYR A 31 6.06 3.17 -1.43
C TYR A 31 7.48 3.60 -1.79
N ASP A 32 8.48 2.94 -1.18
CA ASP A 32 9.87 3.18 -1.49
C ASP A 32 10.29 2.51 -2.81
N ALA A 33 11.42 2.98 -3.36
CA ALA A 33 12.02 2.40 -4.56
C ALA A 33 12.84 1.14 -4.25
N HIS A 34 13.10 0.86 -2.98
CA HIS A 34 13.98 -0.22 -2.55
C HIS A 34 13.21 -1.51 -2.32
N GLU A 35 13.46 -2.46 -3.16
CA GLU A 35 12.80 -3.76 -3.29
C GLU A 35 13.01 -4.72 -2.11
N ARG A 36 12.80 -4.29 -0.88
CA ARG A 36 12.82 -5.25 0.23
C ARG A 36 11.59 -6.18 0.25
N TYR A 37 10.54 -5.75 -0.40
CA TYR A 37 9.39 -6.58 -0.74
C TYR A 37 9.18 -6.51 -2.24
N PRO A 38 9.72 -7.48 -3.01
CA PRO A 38 9.79 -7.41 -4.47
C PRO A 38 8.45 -7.75 -5.14
N HIS A 39 7.39 -7.04 -4.77
CA HIS A 39 6.13 -7.17 -5.47
C HIS A 39 6.04 -6.09 -6.56
N PRO A 40 5.77 -6.47 -7.82
CA PRO A 40 5.68 -5.51 -8.93
C PRO A 40 4.74 -4.35 -8.67
N ASP A 41 3.63 -4.60 -7.99
CA ASP A 41 2.63 -3.58 -7.66
C ASP A 41 3.18 -2.48 -6.75
N HIS A 42 4.13 -2.78 -5.88
CA HIS A 42 4.78 -1.79 -5.02
C HIS A 42 5.63 -0.80 -5.82
N LEU A 43 6.37 -1.28 -6.82
CA LEU A 43 7.13 -0.41 -7.73
C LEU A 43 6.23 0.48 -8.57
N VAL A 44 5.13 -0.08 -9.01
CA VAL A 44 4.09 0.63 -9.75
C VAL A 44 3.51 1.77 -8.89
N VAL A 45 3.11 1.49 -7.66
CA VAL A 45 2.57 2.49 -6.73
C VAL A 45 3.64 3.54 -6.38
N HIS A 46 4.90 3.14 -6.23
CA HIS A 46 6.00 4.08 -6.04
C HIS A 46 6.10 5.07 -7.20
N ARG A 47 6.14 4.59 -8.44
CA ARG A 47 6.22 5.44 -9.65
C ARG A 47 5.00 6.33 -9.81
N LEU A 48 3.81 5.79 -9.56
CA LEU A 48 2.57 6.55 -9.62
C LEU A 48 2.54 7.65 -8.56
N GLY A 49 3.01 7.36 -7.35
CA GLY A 49 3.11 8.33 -6.25
C GLY A 49 4.03 9.50 -6.60
N LEU A 50 5.20 9.23 -7.18
CA LEU A 50 6.13 10.26 -7.65
C LEU A 50 5.51 11.09 -8.76
N ALA A 51 4.94 10.45 -9.78
CA ALA A 51 4.32 11.14 -10.90
C ALA A 51 3.14 12.01 -10.46
N ALA A 52 2.31 11.52 -9.54
CA ALA A 52 1.19 12.28 -9.00
C ALA A 52 1.63 13.46 -8.13
N TYR A 53 2.68 13.28 -7.33
CA TYR A 53 3.27 14.35 -6.53
C TYR A 53 3.73 15.53 -7.40
N GLU A 54 4.45 15.24 -8.48
CA GLU A 54 4.91 16.25 -9.43
C GLU A 54 3.77 16.86 -10.23
N ALA A 55 2.90 16.04 -10.80
CA ALA A 55 1.81 16.49 -11.66
C ALA A 55 0.74 17.29 -10.91
N ALA A 56 0.47 16.99 -9.64
CA ALA A 56 -0.50 17.74 -8.85
C ALA A 56 -0.09 19.20 -8.62
N ALA A 57 1.22 19.46 -8.53
CA ALA A 57 1.76 20.79 -8.35
C ALA A 57 1.84 21.61 -9.65
N ASP A 58 1.87 20.96 -10.79
CA ASP A 58 2.06 21.62 -12.08
C ASP A 58 0.72 22.12 -12.66
N PRO A 59 0.56 23.46 -12.79
CA PRO A 59 -0.67 24.02 -13.35
C PRO A 59 -0.87 23.73 -14.85
N MET A 60 0.18 23.33 -15.56
CA MET A 60 0.11 22.99 -16.97
C MET A 60 -0.33 21.54 -17.23
N LEU A 61 -0.24 20.69 -16.22
CA LEU A 61 -0.63 19.29 -16.30
C LEU A 61 -2.03 19.07 -15.74
N LEU A 62 -2.84 18.34 -16.51
CA LEU A 62 -4.18 17.90 -16.11
C LEU A 62 -5.04 19.05 -15.54
N PRO A 63 -5.27 20.14 -16.32
CA PRO A 63 -6.07 21.28 -15.84
C PRO A 63 -7.50 20.89 -15.47
N GLU A 64 -8.03 19.82 -16.06
CA GLU A 64 -9.36 19.25 -15.76
C GLU A 64 -9.43 18.54 -14.39
N ALA A 65 -8.28 18.22 -13.81
CA ALA A 65 -8.20 17.54 -12.51
C ALA A 65 -8.40 18.48 -11.30
N GLY A 66 -8.65 19.75 -11.52
CA GLY A 66 -8.86 20.75 -10.47
C GLY A 66 -7.66 21.69 -10.28
N GLU A 67 -7.77 22.59 -9.30
CA GLU A 67 -6.73 23.55 -8.98
C GLU A 67 -5.43 22.86 -8.54
N PRO A 68 -4.27 23.30 -9.05
CA PRO A 68 -2.98 22.72 -8.65
C PRO A 68 -2.77 22.73 -7.14
N TRP A 69 -2.15 21.67 -6.66
CA TRP A 69 -1.79 21.56 -5.25
C TRP A 69 -0.40 20.98 -5.09
N ALA A 70 0.51 21.73 -4.48
CA ALA A 70 1.84 21.25 -4.13
C ALA A 70 1.80 20.57 -2.76
N VAL A 71 2.02 19.27 -2.75
CA VAL A 71 2.16 18.50 -1.51
C VAL A 71 3.50 18.85 -0.86
N ASP A 72 3.52 19.10 0.44
CA ASP A 72 4.75 19.52 1.14
C ASP A 72 5.78 18.40 1.23
N ARG A 73 5.33 17.17 1.46
CA ARG A 73 6.21 16.01 1.64
C ARG A 73 5.66 14.75 0.99
N LEU A 74 6.53 14.08 0.26
CA LEU A 74 6.30 12.71 -0.19
C LEU A 74 7.14 11.77 0.69
N LEU A 75 6.49 10.89 1.42
CA LEU A 75 7.12 9.96 2.35
C LEU A 75 6.89 8.52 1.89
N ALA A 76 7.83 7.65 2.21
CA ALA A 76 7.70 6.22 2.00
C ALA A 76 7.98 5.46 3.31
N PRO A 77 7.25 4.37 3.61
CA PRO A 77 7.52 3.56 4.79
C PRO A 77 8.87 2.85 4.63
N VAL A 78 9.64 2.82 5.70
CA VAL A 78 10.92 2.11 5.76
C VAL A 78 10.78 0.90 6.66
N TRP A 79 11.22 -0.26 6.17
CA TRP A 79 11.29 -1.49 6.94
C TRP A 79 12.65 -1.59 7.63
N THR A 80 12.70 -1.34 8.92
CA THR A 80 13.91 -1.53 9.73
C THR A 80 13.92 -2.92 10.35
N VAL A 81 15.10 -3.47 10.61
CA VAL A 81 15.26 -4.75 11.34
C VAL A 81 14.56 -4.71 12.70
N ARG A 82 14.65 -3.58 13.40
CA ARG A 82 13.95 -3.36 14.67
C ARG A 82 12.44 -3.51 14.54
N ARG A 83 11.84 -2.90 13.50
CA ARG A 83 10.39 -3.00 13.24
C ARG A 83 9.98 -4.42 12.88
N ILE A 84 10.76 -5.11 12.05
CA ILE A 84 10.50 -6.49 11.67
C ILE A 84 10.55 -7.40 12.89
N ARG A 85 11.54 -7.23 13.77
CA ARG A 85 11.63 -7.99 15.04
C ARG A 85 10.43 -7.74 15.94
N ALA A 86 10.04 -6.49 16.16
CA ALA A 86 8.89 -6.15 16.98
C ALA A 86 7.59 -6.76 16.45
N LEU A 87 7.38 -6.73 15.14
CA LEU A 87 6.23 -7.37 14.50
C LEU A 87 6.25 -8.89 14.65
N HIS A 88 7.42 -9.51 14.51
CA HIS A 88 7.60 -10.95 14.68
C HIS A 88 7.30 -11.39 16.12
N GLU A 89 7.82 -10.67 17.11
CA GLU A 89 7.56 -10.92 18.53
C GLU A 89 6.07 -10.78 18.86
N ALA A 90 5.42 -9.71 18.39
CA ALA A 90 3.99 -9.51 18.59
C ALA A 90 3.14 -10.62 17.93
N ALA A 91 3.47 -11.02 16.71
CA ALA A 91 2.79 -12.11 16.01
C ALA A 91 2.98 -13.46 16.70
N SER A 92 4.19 -13.74 17.21
CA SER A 92 4.50 -14.96 17.94
C SER A 92 3.74 -15.04 19.26
N THR A 93 3.65 -13.94 20.00
CA THR A 93 2.88 -13.83 21.23
C THR A 93 1.38 -14.07 20.99
N LEU A 94 0.84 -13.43 19.95
CA LEU A 94 -0.56 -13.61 19.56
C LEU A 94 -0.85 -15.06 19.14
N ASN A 95 0.03 -15.66 18.33
CA ASN A 95 -0.13 -17.03 17.88
C ASN A 95 -0.08 -18.04 19.03
N ALA A 96 0.77 -17.81 20.05
CA ALA A 96 0.83 -18.62 21.25
C ALA A 96 -0.44 -18.51 22.13
N ALA A 97 -1.14 -17.36 22.08
CA ALA A 97 -2.37 -17.12 22.81
C ALA A 97 -3.63 -17.69 22.11
N LEU A 98 -3.54 -18.00 20.81
CA LEU A 98 -4.67 -18.56 20.05
C LEU A 98 -4.80 -20.08 20.25
N PRO A 99 -6.03 -20.61 20.40
CA PRO A 99 -6.24 -22.05 20.48
C PRO A 99 -5.83 -22.73 19.19
N ARG A 100 -5.12 -23.84 19.31
CA ARG A 100 -4.68 -24.61 18.14
C ARG A 100 -5.88 -25.22 17.41
N ARG A 101 -5.96 -25.02 16.10
CA ARG A 101 -7.04 -25.57 15.24
C ARG A 101 -7.16 -27.09 15.31
N SER A 102 -6.11 -27.82 15.69
CA SER A 102 -6.11 -29.28 15.81
C SER A 102 -7.04 -29.80 16.90
N SER A 103 -7.39 -29.01 17.91
CA SER A 103 -8.33 -29.41 18.94
C SER A 103 -9.81 -29.35 18.51
N LEU A 104 -10.10 -28.63 17.41
CA LEU A 104 -11.47 -28.51 16.90
C LEU A 104 -11.85 -29.60 15.87
N ILE A 105 -10.87 -30.29 15.28
CA ILE A 105 -11.10 -31.34 14.28
C ILE A 105 -11.33 -32.70 14.95
N SER A 106 -10.83 -32.88 16.19
CA SER A 106 -10.95 -34.16 16.93
C SER A 106 -12.36 -34.43 17.47
N THR A 107 -13.23 -33.43 17.56
CA THR A 107 -14.59 -33.61 18.09
C THR A 107 -15.66 -33.92 17.04
N ALA A 108 -15.32 -33.78 15.76
CA ALA A 108 -16.27 -34.03 14.66
C ALA A 108 -16.26 -35.51 14.15
N SER A 109 -15.35 -36.36 14.62
CA SER A 109 -15.14 -37.70 14.10
C SER A 109 -15.81 -38.83 14.91
N THR A 110 -16.57 -38.53 15.98
CA THR A 110 -17.16 -39.58 16.85
C THR A 110 -18.68 -39.64 16.81
N SER A 111 -19.36 -39.03 15.87
CA SER A 111 -20.80 -39.18 15.71
C SER A 111 -21.17 -39.73 14.33
N GLY A 112 -20.89 -41.02 14.12
CA GLY A 112 -21.25 -41.65 12.83
C GLY A 112 -20.96 -43.13 12.78
N SER A 113 -21.52 -43.94 13.67
CA SER A 113 -21.79 -45.36 13.45
C SER A 113 -22.81 -45.81 14.48
N GLY A 114 -24.05 -45.81 14.07
CA GLY A 114 -25.15 -46.52 14.68
C GLY A 114 -26.07 -47.00 13.62
#